data_129e78b108c662a277abf380062cd3fc
#
_entry.id   129e78b108c662a277abf380062cd3fc
#
_cell.length_a   1.000
_cell.length_b   1.000
_cell.length_c   1.000
_cell.angle_alpha   90.00
_cell.angle_beta   90.00
_cell.angle_gamma   90.00
#
_symmetry.space_group_name_H-M   'P 1'
#
loop_
_entity.id
_entity.type
_entity.pdbx_description
1 polymer ?
#
loop_
_entity_poly.entity_id
_entity_poly.type
_entity_poly.pdbx_seq_one_letter_code
_entity_poly.pdbx_strand_id
1 'polypeptide(L)'
;MSTIAPPALPAYTEEDHAVWAALCARQVPRLERYACRLFREGFRQLNLDLERLPDPAQVSERLASFTGWTLCDAQNEYLNPTEWFEHIAERRFPVTNYIRRMDELDFTPMPDLFHEYIGHLAFFTDQRFAEIAQAFGPLYFAGDERQRLEIARLWWYSIEFGFIREDGELRAFGAGLLSSIGELDHAFAPDTPRVPFDIRRVANTPGAAYAMHETYFILEDLEHVAAILREYAIMESLPPVMV
;
A
#
# COMPACT_ATOMS: atom_id res chain seq x y z
N MET A 1 9.54 -10.27 -24.08
CA MET A 1 8.57 -9.94 -23.04
C MET A 1 8.15 -11.25 -22.41
N SER A 2 8.63 -11.56 -21.22
CA SER A 2 8.19 -12.75 -20.49
C SER A 2 6.79 -12.46 -19.96
N THR A 3 5.79 -13.12 -20.48
CA THR A 3 4.45 -13.12 -19.90
C THR A 3 4.53 -13.92 -18.60
N ILE A 4 4.74 -13.21 -17.49
CA ILE A 4 4.60 -13.82 -16.17
C ILE A 4 3.12 -14.19 -16.04
N ALA A 5 2.84 -15.46 -15.83
CA ALA A 5 1.48 -15.93 -15.61
C ALA A 5 0.90 -15.22 -14.38
N PRO A 6 -0.40 -14.89 -14.39
CA PRO A 6 -1.07 -14.41 -13.17
C PRO A 6 -0.86 -15.42 -12.04
N PRO A 7 -0.94 -14.97 -10.76
CA PRO A 7 -0.78 -15.88 -9.63
C PRO A 7 -1.67 -17.11 -9.82
N ALA A 8 -1.10 -18.30 -9.71
CA ALA A 8 -1.92 -19.51 -9.71
C ALA A 8 -2.81 -19.47 -8.46
N LEU A 9 -4.13 -19.54 -8.65
CA LEU A 9 -5.08 -19.62 -7.54
C LEU A 9 -4.75 -20.82 -6.66
N PRO A 10 -4.43 -20.61 -5.39
CA PRO A 10 -4.66 -21.68 -4.44
C PRO A 10 -6.18 -21.93 -4.38
N ALA A 11 -6.59 -23.17 -4.18
CA ALA A 11 -7.99 -23.45 -3.91
C ALA A 11 -8.33 -22.89 -2.51
N TYR A 12 -8.87 -21.67 -2.45
CA TYR A 12 -9.35 -21.10 -1.18
C TYR A 12 -10.43 -21.98 -0.59
N THR A 13 -10.34 -22.22 0.70
CA THR A 13 -11.32 -22.98 1.47
C THR A 13 -12.55 -22.11 1.81
N GLU A 14 -13.65 -22.71 2.21
CA GLU A 14 -14.79 -21.95 2.74
C GLU A 14 -14.42 -21.17 4.01
N GLU A 15 -13.42 -21.62 4.78
CA GLU A 15 -12.89 -20.88 5.92
C GLU A 15 -12.17 -19.60 5.46
N ASP A 16 -11.36 -19.64 4.41
CA ASP A 16 -10.69 -18.47 3.85
C ASP A 16 -11.70 -17.43 3.36
N HIS A 17 -12.75 -17.86 2.69
CA HIS A 17 -13.84 -16.98 2.29
C HIS A 17 -14.58 -16.38 3.49
N ALA A 18 -14.81 -17.15 4.55
CA ALA A 18 -15.46 -16.65 5.77
C ALA A 18 -14.59 -15.62 6.49
N VAL A 19 -13.28 -15.82 6.55
CA VAL A 19 -12.31 -14.84 7.11
C VAL A 19 -12.36 -13.55 6.31
N TRP A 20 -12.29 -13.63 4.97
CA TRP A 20 -12.39 -12.47 4.09
C TRP A 20 -13.67 -11.67 4.35
N ALA A 21 -14.83 -12.34 4.33
CA ALA A 21 -16.11 -11.69 4.59
C ALA A 21 -16.18 -11.04 5.98
N ALA A 22 -15.64 -11.69 7.01
CA ALA A 22 -15.59 -11.15 8.36
C ALA A 22 -14.71 -9.90 8.45
N LEU A 23 -13.55 -9.88 7.80
CA LEU A 23 -12.65 -8.72 7.72
C LEU A 23 -13.31 -7.57 6.95
N CYS A 24 -13.92 -7.86 5.80
CA CYS A 24 -14.64 -6.87 5.01
C CYS A 24 -15.79 -6.24 5.79
N ALA A 25 -16.61 -7.05 6.46
CA ALA A 25 -17.73 -6.57 7.27
C ALA A 25 -17.28 -5.65 8.42
N ARG A 26 -16.10 -5.89 8.99
CA ARG A 26 -15.53 -5.07 10.08
C ARG A 26 -14.87 -3.79 9.56
N GLN A 27 -14.13 -3.86 8.47
CA GLN A 27 -13.26 -2.77 8.02
C GLN A 27 -13.92 -1.83 7.01
N VAL A 28 -14.66 -2.35 6.02
CA VAL A 28 -15.21 -1.51 4.93
C VAL A 28 -16.07 -0.35 5.42
N PRO A 29 -16.98 -0.51 6.41
CA PRO A 29 -17.75 0.62 6.96
C PRO A 29 -16.87 1.72 7.58
N ARG A 30 -15.68 1.35 8.08
CA ARG A 30 -14.71 2.30 8.66
C ARG A 30 -13.97 3.07 7.57
N LEU A 31 -13.66 2.40 6.46
CA LEU A 31 -12.99 3.03 5.31
C LEU A 31 -13.83 4.16 4.69
N GLU A 32 -15.14 4.03 4.65
CA GLU A 32 -16.02 5.12 4.20
C GLU A 32 -15.85 6.39 5.06
N ARG A 33 -15.54 6.24 6.34
CA ARG A 33 -15.32 7.35 7.27
C ARG A 33 -13.90 7.90 7.26
N TYR A 34 -12.90 7.02 7.26
CA TYR A 34 -11.52 7.40 7.56
C TYR A 34 -10.62 7.48 6.33
N ALA A 35 -10.92 6.73 5.26
CA ALA A 35 -10.07 6.71 4.07
C ALA A 35 -10.18 7.99 3.24
N CYS A 36 -9.12 8.32 2.53
CA CYS A 36 -9.09 9.44 1.59
C CYS A 36 -10.03 9.21 0.39
N ARG A 37 -10.37 10.29 -0.31
CA ARG A 37 -11.27 10.27 -1.48
C ARG A 37 -10.73 9.38 -2.57
N LEU A 38 -9.45 9.49 -2.88
CA LEU A 38 -8.78 8.67 -3.90
C LEU A 38 -9.00 7.18 -3.65
N PHE A 39 -8.79 6.73 -2.42
CA PHE A 39 -9.04 5.34 -2.04
C PHE A 39 -10.52 4.97 -2.23
N ARG A 40 -11.45 5.76 -1.70
CA ARG A 40 -12.89 5.45 -1.75
C ARG A 40 -13.43 5.37 -3.18
N GLU A 41 -12.95 6.25 -4.07
CA GLU A 41 -13.30 6.23 -5.49
C GLU A 41 -12.72 4.99 -6.16
N GLY A 42 -11.45 4.70 -5.97
CA GLY A 42 -10.80 3.50 -6.51
C GLY A 42 -11.40 2.19 -5.99
N PHE A 43 -11.77 2.16 -4.71
CA PHE A 43 -12.41 0.98 -4.11
C PHE A 43 -13.77 0.66 -4.76
N ARG A 44 -14.59 1.69 -5.05
CA ARG A 44 -15.85 1.49 -5.80
C ARG A 44 -15.60 1.03 -7.24
N GLN A 45 -14.55 1.58 -7.90
CA GLN A 45 -14.19 1.16 -9.27
C GLN A 45 -13.67 -0.26 -9.32
N LEU A 46 -12.85 -0.64 -8.34
CA LEU A 46 -12.29 -1.99 -8.23
C LEU A 46 -13.38 -3.03 -7.98
N ASN A 47 -14.45 -2.66 -7.28
CA ASN A 47 -15.68 -3.44 -7.08
C ASN A 47 -15.40 -4.91 -6.73
N LEU A 48 -14.63 -5.12 -5.66
CA LEU A 48 -14.32 -6.45 -5.14
C LEU A 48 -15.58 -7.14 -4.59
N ASP A 49 -15.63 -8.46 -4.70
CA ASP A 49 -16.61 -9.25 -3.95
C ASP A 49 -16.22 -9.19 -2.46
N LEU A 50 -17.11 -8.74 -1.60
CA LEU A 50 -16.87 -8.61 -0.16
C LEU A 50 -17.30 -9.85 0.65
N GLU A 51 -18.02 -10.77 0.00
CA GLU A 51 -18.48 -12.02 0.61
C GLU A 51 -17.53 -13.20 0.33
N ARG A 52 -16.76 -13.12 -0.77
CA ARG A 52 -15.83 -14.17 -1.16
C ARG A 52 -14.50 -13.56 -1.62
N LEU A 53 -13.41 -14.25 -1.28
CA LEU A 53 -12.07 -13.88 -1.78
C LEU A 53 -12.09 -13.76 -3.29
N PRO A 54 -11.76 -12.57 -3.84
CA PRO A 54 -11.73 -12.35 -5.28
C PRO A 54 -10.65 -13.18 -5.97
N ASP A 55 -10.92 -13.62 -7.18
CA ASP A 55 -9.96 -14.29 -8.05
C ASP A 55 -8.82 -13.31 -8.45
N PRO A 56 -7.55 -13.60 -8.12
CA PRO A 56 -6.42 -12.75 -8.48
C PRO A 56 -6.33 -12.45 -9.97
N ALA A 57 -6.66 -13.40 -10.85
CA ALA A 57 -6.62 -13.17 -12.29
C ALA A 57 -7.64 -12.12 -12.72
N GLN A 58 -8.87 -12.19 -12.21
CA GLN A 58 -9.93 -11.21 -12.49
C GLN A 58 -9.57 -9.82 -11.92
N VAL A 59 -9.01 -9.77 -10.72
CA VAL A 59 -8.55 -8.52 -10.13
C VAL A 59 -7.41 -7.92 -10.94
N SER A 60 -6.45 -8.73 -11.37
CA SER A 60 -5.33 -8.32 -12.22
C SER A 60 -5.80 -7.75 -13.57
N GLU A 61 -6.73 -8.43 -14.25
CA GLU A 61 -7.32 -7.95 -15.50
C GLU A 61 -8.03 -6.60 -15.30
N ARG A 62 -8.74 -6.44 -14.19
CA ARG A 62 -9.43 -5.19 -13.86
C ARG A 62 -8.46 -4.05 -13.62
N LEU A 63 -7.40 -4.26 -12.84
CA LEU A 63 -6.33 -3.27 -12.65
C LEU A 63 -5.65 -2.91 -13.96
N ALA A 64 -5.34 -3.89 -14.79
CA ALA A 64 -4.72 -3.67 -16.09
C ALA A 64 -5.58 -2.76 -16.99
N SER A 65 -6.92 -2.86 -16.90
CA SER A 65 -7.84 -2.02 -17.67
C SER A 65 -7.82 -0.54 -17.25
N PHE A 66 -7.43 -0.22 -16.00
CA PHE A 66 -7.35 1.15 -15.52
C PHE A 66 -5.99 1.78 -15.81
N THR A 67 -4.91 1.13 -15.41
CA THR A 67 -3.58 1.74 -15.35
C THR A 67 -2.47 0.89 -15.97
N GLY A 68 -2.80 -0.30 -16.46
CA GLY A 68 -1.82 -1.25 -16.98
C GLY A 68 -1.03 -2.00 -15.90
N TRP A 69 -1.41 -1.84 -14.62
CA TRP A 69 -0.84 -2.63 -13.53
C TRP A 69 -1.43 -4.04 -13.50
N THR A 70 -0.60 -5.01 -13.15
CA THR A 70 -1.01 -6.41 -13.02
C THR A 70 -0.57 -6.95 -11.67
N LEU A 71 -1.23 -8.02 -11.21
CA LEU A 71 -0.78 -8.75 -10.03
C LEU A 71 0.29 -9.77 -10.42
N CYS A 72 1.23 -10.02 -9.51
CA CYS A 72 2.16 -11.13 -9.61
C CYS A 72 2.26 -11.88 -8.26
N ASP A 73 2.66 -13.16 -8.34
CA ASP A 73 2.73 -14.03 -7.17
C ASP A 73 3.98 -13.71 -6.33
N ALA A 74 3.79 -13.34 -5.07
CA ALA A 74 4.87 -13.17 -4.09
C ALA A 74 5.32 -14.50 -3.45
N GLN A 75 4.79 -15.66 -3.90
CA GLN A 75 5.15 -17.00 -3.43
C GLN A 75 5.01 -17.20 -1.90
N ASN A 76 4.08 -16.47 -1.27
CA ASN A 76 3.87 -16.46 0.18
C ASN A 76 5.11 -16.06 1.00
N GLU A 77 5.97 -15.26 0.41
CA GLU A 77 7.16 -14.73 1.06
C GLU A 77 7.00 -13.23 1.31
N TYR A 78 7.55 -12.77 2.42
CA TYR A 78 7.72 -11.34 2.65
C TYR A 78 8.91 -10.89 1.80
N LEU A 79 8.60 -10.23 0.66
CA LEU A 79 9.62 -9.75 -0.25
C LEU A 79 10.53 -8.72 0.44
N ASN A 80 11.83 -8.85 0.23
CA ASN A 80 12.75 -7.80 0.65
C ASN A 80 12.54 -6.54 -0.23
N PRO A 81 13.00 -5.36 0.22
CA PRO A 81 12.76 -4.11 -0.54
C PRO A 81 13.28 -4.14 -1.98
N THR A 82 14.36 -4.86 -2.27
CA THR A 82 14.90 -4.96 -3.63
C THR A 82 13.95 -5.70 -4.55
N GLU A 83 13.47 -6.87 -4.14
CA GLU A 83 12.47 -7.66 -4.88
C GLU A 83 11.17 -6.89 -5.04
N TRP A 84 10.70 -6.22 -3.96
CA TRP A 84 9.51 -5.38 -3.99
C TRP A 84 9.61 -4.29 -5.06
N PHE A 85 10.65 -3.45 -5.01
CA PHE A 85 10.80 -2.33 -5.95
C PHE A 85 11.13 -2.77 -7.38
N GLU A 86 11.65 -3.99 -7.59
CA GLU A 86 11.80 -4.57 -8.92
C GLU A 86 10.42 -4.80 -9.57
N HIS A 87 9.48 -5.37 -8.84
CA HIS A 87 8.12 -5.55 -9.31
C HIS A 87 7.39 -4.22 -9.53
N ILE A 88 7.50 -3.31 -8.58
CA ILE A 88 6.89 -1.97 -8.66
C ILE A 88 7.39 -1.19 -9.89
N ALA A 89 8.69 -1.25 -10.21
CA ALA A 89 9.26 -0.62 -11.39
C ALA A 89 8.62 -1.12 -12.71
N GLU A 90 8.19 -2.38 -12.73
CA GLU A 90 7.60 -3.04 -13.90
C GLU A 90 6.06 -3.04 -13.92
N ARG A 91 5.40 -2.22 -13.08
CA ARG A 91 3.94 -2.17 -12.90
C ARG A 91 3.33 -3.51 -12.54
N ARG A 92 4.02 -4.25 -11.70
CA ARG A 92 3.53 -5.50 -11.11
C ARG A 92 3.38 -5.33 -9.62
N PHE A 93 2.20 -5.62 -9.11
CA PHE A 93 1.95 -5.58 -7.68
C PHE A 93 2.04 -7.01 -7.12
N PRO A 94 3.03 -7.30 -6.26
CA PRO A 94 3.16 -8.63 -5.65
C PRO A 94 2.02 -8.88 -4.67
N VAL A 95 1.39 -10.04 -4.78
CA VAL A 95 0.35 -10.48 -3.83
C VAL A 95 0.71 -11.83 -3.26
N THR A 96 0.42 -12.03 -1.98
CA THR A 96 0.52 -13.33 -1.33
C THR A 96 -0.63 -14.26 -1.75
N ASN A 97 -0.54 -15.54 -1.38
CA ASN A 97 -1.57 -16.55 -1.69
C ASN A 97 -2.38 -16.96 -0.48
N TYR A 98 -2.22 -16.27 0.66
CA TYR A 98 -2.90 -16.65 1.88
C TYR A 98 -3.71 -15.49 2.47
N ILE A 99 -4.69 -15.85 3.28
CA ILE A 99 -5.39 -14.95 4.18
C ILE A 99 -5.14 -15.41 5.61
N ARG A 100 -5.08 -14.46 6.55
CA ARG A 100 -4.95 -14.76 7.99
C ARG A 100 -6.04 -15.69 8.49
N ARG A 101 -5.85 -16.27 9.66
CA ARG A 101 -6.81 -17.17 10.27
C ARG A 101 -7.94 -16.41 10.98
N MET A 102 -9.03 -17.11 11.27
CA MET A 102 -10.18 -16.53 11.97
C MET A 102 -9.84 -16.02 13.39
N ASP A 103 -8.85 -16.59 14.04
CA ASP A 103 -8.35 -16.15 15.35
C ASP A 103 -7.33 -14.99 15.28
N GLU A 104 -6.97 -14.55 14.06
CA GLU A 104 -6.01 -13.46 13.77
C GLU A 104 -6.68 -12.22 13.16
N LEU A 105 -8.00 -12.08 13.24
CA LEU A 105 -8.73 -10.97 12.59
C LEU A 105 -8.27 -9.59 13.04
N ASP A 106 -7.81 -9.42 14.27
CA ASP A 106 -7.39 -8.14 14.81
C ASP A 106 -5.96 -7.76 14.44
N PHE A 107 -5.10 -8.75 14.26
CA PHE A 107 -3.69 -8.55 13.94
C PHE A 107 -3.11 -9.77 13.21
N THR A 108 -2.33 -9.55 12.17
CA THR A 108 -1.46 -10.54 11.55
C THR A 108 -0.05 -9.97 11.40
N PRO A 109 1.01 -10.73 11.72
CA PRO A 109 2.38 -10.23 11.65
C PRO A 109 2.90 -10.08 10.22
N MET A 110 2.24 -10.71 9.26
CA MET A 110 2.62 -10.67 7.84
C MET A 110 1.49 -10.08 7.01
N PRO A 111 1.78 -9.30 5.98
CA PRO A 111 0.76 -8.86 5.02
C PRO A 111 0.11 -10.10 4.38
N ASP A 112 -1.21 -10.08 4.28
CA ASP A 112 -2.02 -11.12 3.67
C ASP A 112 -2.87 -10.54 2.53
N LEU A 113 -3.64 -11.35 1.83
CA LEU A 113 -4.52 -10.90 0.75
C LEU A 113 -5.46 -9.76 1.15
N PHE A 114 -5.90 -9.73 2.41
CA PHE A 114 -6.74 -8.63 2.88
C PHE A 114 -5.98 -7.31 2.91
N HIS A 115 -4.74 -7.31 3.41
CA HIS A 115 -3.88 -6.13 3.38
C HIS A 115 -3.65 -5.67 1.95
N GLU A 116 -3.30 -6.58 1.05
CA GLU A 116 -2.97 -6.24 -0.32
C GLU A 116 -4.17 -5.71 -1.09
N TYR A 117 -5.30 -6.42 -1.04
CA TYR A 117 -6.50 -6.08 -1.82
C TYR A 117 -7.24 -4.87 -1.27
N ILE A 118 -7.44 -4.80 0.05
CA ILE A 118 -8.16 -3.71 0.69
C ILE A 118 -7.23 -2.52 0.94
N GLY A 119 -5.98 -2.73 1.31
CA GLY A 119 -5.05 -1.65 1.59
C GLY A 119 -4.56 -0.92 0.35
N HIS A 120 -4.12 -1.67 -0.66
CA HIS A 120 -3.36 -1.11 -1.78
C HIS A 120 -4.15 -0.95 -3.08
N LEU A 121 -4.88 -2.00 -3.52
CA LEU A 121 -5.26 -2.09 -4.93
C LEU A 121 -6.22 -1.00 -5.40
N ALA A 122 -7.01 -0.43 -4.50
CA ALA A 122 -7.91 0.68 -4.82
C ALA A 122 -7.17 1.90 -5.39
N PHE A 123 -5.98 2.19 -4.88
CA PHE A 123 -5.17 3.31 -5.35
C PHE A 123 -4.66 3.13 -6.78
N PHE A 124 -4.38 1.89 -7.17
CA PHE A 124 -3.86 1.57 -8.51
C PHE A 124 -4.92 1.65 -9.62
N THR A 125 -6.16 2.01 -9.30
CA THR A 125 -7.16 2.37 -10.31
C THR A 125 -6.96 3.80 -10.83
N ASP A 126 -6.21 4.63 -10.11
CA ASP A 126 -5.88 6.01 -10.49
C ASP A 126 -4.53 6.06 -11.22
N GLN A 127 -4.53 6.64 -12.42
CA GLN A 127 -3.35 6.71 -13.27
C GLN A 127 -2.22 7.52 -12.63
N ARG A 128 -2.56 8.62 -11.95
CA ARG A 128 -1.56 9.49 -11.33
C ARG A 128 -0.88 8.82 -10.14
N PHE A 129 -1.67 8.14 -9.28
CA PHE A 129 -1.10 7.33 -8.19
C PHE A 129 -0.20 6.22 -8.75
N ALA A 130 -0.67 5.52 -9.77
CA ALA A 130 0.06 4.41 -10.40
C ALA A 130 1.42 4.84 -10.97
N GLU A 131 1.51 6.02 -11.56
CA GLU A 131 2.76 6.61 -12.04
C GLU A 131 3.71 6.99 -10.90
N ILE A 132 3.18 7.61 -9.84
CA ILE A 132 3.95 7.98 -8.65
C ILE A 132 4.50 6.73 -7.95
N ALA A 133 3.66 5.72 -7.76
CA ALA A 133 4.08 4.45 -7.16
C ALA A 133 5.19 3.78 -7.97
N GLN A 134 5.05 3.72 -9.30
CA GLN A 134 6.08 3.17 -10.18
C GLN A 134 7.42 3.89 -10.06
N ALA A 135 7.41 5.20 -9.87
CA ALA A 135 8.62 6.02 -9.84
C ALA A 135 9.55 5.71 -8.65
N PHE A 136 9.03 5.12 -7.59
CA PHE A 136 9.86 4.62 -6.48
C PHE A 136 10.87 3.56 -6.95
N GLY A 137 10.48 2.68 -7.87
CA GLY A 137 11.36 1.61 -8.36
C GLY A 137 12.64 2.11 -9.01
N PRO A 138 12.59 2.89 -10.11
CA PRO A 138 13.78 3.45 -10.73
C PRO A 138 14.63 4.31 -9.78
N LEU A 139 14.00 5.07 -8.88
CA LEU A 139 14.69 5.87 -7.88
C LEU A 139 15.46 4.97 -6.89
N TYR A 140 14.83 3.89 -6.41
CA TYR A 140 15.45 2.90 -5.53
C TYR A 140 16.70 2.28 -6.16
N PHE A 141 16.61 1.86 -7.43
CA PHE A 141 17.75 1.22 -8.11
C PHE A 141 18.88 2.18 -8.48
N ALA A 142 18.60 3.49 -8.58
CA ALA A 142 19.62 4.50 -8.79
C ALA A 142 20.44 4.80 -7.52
N GLY A 143 19.91 4.48 -6.33
CA GLY A 143 20.53 4.77 -5.06
C GLY A 143 21.58 3.75 -4.60
N ASP A 144 22.50 4.18 -3.76
CA ASP A 144 23.37 3.32 -2.95
C ASP A 144 22.58 2.63 -1.81
N GLU A 145 23.24 1.79 -1.01
CA GLU A 145 22.61 1.02 0.07
C GLU A 145 21.88 1.92 1.10
N ARG A 146 22.49 3.04 1.50
CA ARG A 146 21.87 4.00 2.42
C ARG A 146 20.63 4.65 1.79
N GLN A 147 20.76 5.13 0.55
CA GLN A 147 19.70 5.78 -0.19
C GLN A 147 18.53 4.84 -0.45
N ARG A 148 18.78 3.57 -0.76
CA ARG A 148 17.76 2.53 -0.89
C ARG A 148 16.97 2.33 0.38
N LEU A 149 17.64 2.29 1.53
CA LEU A 149 16.95 2.19 2.83
C LEU A 149 16.08 3.44 3.09
N GLU A 150 16.58 4.62 2.76
CA GLU A 150 15.85 5.87 2.92
C GLU A 150 14.62 5.92 1.99
N ILE A 151 14.75 5.52 0.72
CA ILE A 151 13.64 5.43 -0.23
C ILE A 151 12.57 4.42 0.22
N ALA A 152 12.99 3.27 0.76
CA ALA A 152 12.07 2.31 1.35
C ALA A 152 11.29 2.91 2.55
N ARG A 153 11.92 3.76 3.35
CA ARG A 153 11.26 4.50 4.44
C ARG A 153 10.32 5.59 3.93
N LEU A 154 10.66 6.27 2.83
CA LEU A 154 9.74 7.22 2.18
C LEU A 154 8.47 6.50 1.70
N TRP A 155 8.61 5.32 1.08
CA TRP A 155 7.46 4.45 0.75
C TRP A 155 6.66 4.09 2.00
N TRP A 156 7.35 3.57 3.02
CA TRP A 156 6.73 3.09 4.26
C TRP A 156 5.87 4.15 4.94
N TYR A 157 6.40 5.35 5.10
CA TYR A 157 5.69 6.43 5.79
C TYR A 157 4.76 7.27 4.90
N SER A 158 4.70 6.99 3.61
CA SER A 158 3.70 7.57 2.71
C SER A 158 2.66 6.53 2.28
N ILE A 159 3.07 5.57 1.45
CA ILE A 159 2.15 4.60 0.81
C ILE A 159 1.61 3.56 1.80
N GLU A 160 2.40 3.17 2.82
CA GLU A 160 1.95 2.18 3.80
C GLU A 160 1.26 2.81 5.02
N PHE A 161 1.79 3.89 5.58
CA PHE A 161 1.31 4.44 6.85
C PHE A 161 1.10 5.96 6.84
N GLY A 162 0.94 6.57 5.66
CA GLY A 162 0.72 8.00 5.52
C GLY A 162 -0.70 8.44 5.84
N PHE A 163 -0.80 9.68 6.36
CA PHE A 163 -2.03 10.46 6.36
C PHE A 163 -2.02 11.46 5.21
N ILE A 164 -3.19 11.89 4.78
CA ILE A 164 -3.35 12.95 3.77
C ILE A 164 -4.36 14.00 4.25
N ARG A 165 -4.19 15.26 3.81
CA ARG A 165 -5.17 16.33 4.06
C ARG A 165 -6.22 16.35 2.96
N GLU A 166 -7.49 16.37 3.38
CA GLU A 166 -8.63 16.58 2.49
C GLU A 166 -9.64 17.52 3.16
N ASP A 167 -9.96 18.62 2.50
CA ASP A 167 -10.96 19.58 2.98
C ASP A 167 -10.72 20.05 4.44
N GLY A 168 -9.45 20.15 4.83
CA GLY A 168 -9.02 20.55 6.18
C GLY A 168 -9.00 19.42 7.21
N GLU A 169 -9.44 18.22 6.86
CA GLU A 169 -9.43 17.05 7.74
C GLU A 169 -8.28 16.09 7.40
N LEU A 170 -7.90 15.26 8.37
CA LEU A 170 -6.96 14.16 8.15
C LEU A 170 -7.72 12.91 7.69
N ARG A 171 -7.18 12.28 6.65
CA ARG A 171 -7.66 11.00 6.13
C ARG A 171 -6.53 9.98 6.11
N ALA A 172 -6.86 8.72 6.32
CA ALA A 172 -5.93 7.62 6.12
C ALA A 172 -5.65 7.47 4.62
N PHE A 173 -4.36 7.45 4.27
CA PHE A 173 -3.86 7.25 2.92
C PHE A 173 -3.06 5.95 2.82
N GLY A 174 -2.33 5.59 3.87
CA GLY A 174 -1.48 4.41 3.88
C GLY A 174 -2.24 3.08 3.93
N ALA A 175 -1.79 2.12 3.13
CA ALA A 175 -2.40 0.79 3.00
C ALA A 175 -2.45 0.02 4.33
N GLY A 176 -1.40 0.11 5.14
CA GLY A 176 -1.34 -0.49 6.45
C GLY A 176 -2.39 0.08 7.42
N LEU A 177 -2.70 1.39 7.32
CA LEU A 177 -3.81 2.00 8.07
C LEU A 177 -5.16 1.47 7.59
N LEU A 178 -5.34 1.34 6.28
CA LEU A 178 -6.62 0.98 5.68
C LEU A 178 -6.97 -0.50 5.88
N SER A 179 -5.98 -1.37 6.00
CA SER A 179 -6.17 -2.82 6.15
C SER A 179 -6.10 -3.32 7.60
N SER A 180 -5.61 -2.53 8.53
CA SER A 180 -5.47 -2.91 9.95
C SER A 180 -6.48 -2.18 10.82
N ILE A 181 -7.33 -2.93 11.50
CA ILE A 181 -8.32 -2.37 12.44
C ILE A 181 -7.61 -1.69 13.60
N GLY A 182 -6.65 -2.37 14.21
CA GLY A 182 -5.92 -1.86 15.37
C GLY A 182 -5.04 -0.65 15.05
N GLU A 183 -4.32 -0.71 13.92
CA GLU A 183 -3.46 0.41 13.49
C GLU A 183 -4.28 1.66 13.15
N LEU A 184 -5.43 1.49 12.49
CA LEU A 184 -6.32 2.61 12.17
C LEU A 184 -6.83 3.29 13.45
N ASP A 185 -7.25 2.52 14.45
CA ASP A 185 -7.72 3.08 15.73
C ASP A 185 -6.59 3.80 16.46
N HIS A 186 -5.41 3.17 16.53
CA HIS A 186 -4.23 3.78 17.14
C HIS A 186 -3.83 5.07 16.41
N ALA A 187 -3.79 5.05 15.09
CA ALA A 187 -3.38 6.19 14.27
C ALA A 187 -4.32 7.40 14.42
N PHE A 188 -5.62 7.19 14.69
CA PHE A 188 -6.59 8.26 14.94
C PHE A 188 -6.78 8.59 16.43
N ALA A 189 -6.13 7.87 17.34
CA ALA A 189 -6.23 8.17 18.76
C ALA A 189 -5.72 9.58 19.08
N PRO A 190 -6.35 10.32 20.01
CA PRO A 190 -6.00 11.72 20.30
C PRO A 190 -4.53 11.93 20.69
N ASP A 191 -3.96 10.98 21.40
CA ASP A 191 -2.59 11.08 21.95
C ASP A 191 -1.53 10.60 20.96
N THR A 192 -1.90 10.03 19.82
CA THR A 192 -0.95 9.57 18.81
C THR A 192 -0.43 10.73 17.97
N PRO A 193 0.90 10.97 17.92
CA PRO A 193 1.48 12.06 17.16
C PRO A 193 1.29 11.90 15.65
N ARG A 194 0.78 12.96 15.00
CA ARG A 194 0.69 13.10 13.56
C ARG A 194 1.33 14.41 13.15
N VAL A 195 2.40 14.35 12.39
CA VAL A 195 3.25 15.51 12.07
C VAL A 195 3.38 15.68 10.55
N PRO A 196 3.64 16.90 10.06
CA PRO A 196 3.91 17.11 8.64
C PRO A 196 5.01 16.17 8.13
N PHE A 197 4.88 15.70 6.89
CA PHE A 197 5.90 14.86 6.26
C PHE A 197 7.17 15.70 6.02
N ASP A 198 8.26 15.29 6.62
CA ASP A 198 9.59 15.87 6.43
C ASP A 198 10.53 14.80 5.91
N ILE A 199 11.10 15.00 4.72
CA ILE A 199 11.91 14.01 4.00
C ILE A 199 13.09 13.53 4.86
N ARG A 200 13.83 14.45 5.50
CA ARG A 200 15.00 14.09 6.29
C ARG A 200 14.62 13.32 7.54
N ARG A 201 13.54 13.73 8.18
CA ARG A 201 13.02 13.03 9.36
C ARG A 201 12.55 11.63 9.00
N VAL A 202 11.75 11.49 7.94
CA VAL A 202 11.24 10.19 7.48
C VAL A 202 12.39 9.27 7.05
N ALA A 203 13.32 9.75 6.25
CA ALA A 203 14.50 8.99 5.82
C ALA A 203 15.31 8.42 6.98
N ASN A 204 15.29 9.09 8.14
CA ASN A 204 16.01 8.67 9.35
C ASN A 204 15.13 7.96 10.39
N THR A 205 13.83 7.78 10.13
CA THR A 205 12.91 7.07 11.04
C THR A 205 12.84 5.60 10.67
N PRO A 206 13.22 4.65 11.56
CA PRO A 206 13.10 3.22 11.28
C PRO A 206 11.63 2.82 11.08
N GLY A 207 11.35 1.93 10.13
CA GLY A 207 10.02 1.34 9.98
C GLY A 207 9.68 0.39 11.14
N ALA A 208 8.40 0.33 11.50
CA ALA A 208 7.90 -0.54 12.57
C ALA A 208 7.01 -1.66 11.97
N ALA A 209 7.65 -2.67 11.37
CA ALA A 209 6.91 -3.76 10.71
C ALA A 209 6.11 -4.67 11.66
N TYR A 210 6.50 -4.74 12.94
CA TYR A 210 5.93 -5.67 13.93
C TYR A 210 5.38 -4.97 15.17
N ALA A 211 5.19 -3.66 15.12
CA ALA A 211 4.65 -2.86 16.21
C ALA A 211 3.86 -1.68 15.63
N MET A 212 2.92 -1.14 16.40
CA MET A 212 2.23 0.09 16.03
C MET A 212 3.20 1.27 15.98
N HIS A 213 2.98 2.19 15.05
CA HIS A 213 3.85 3.35 14.87
C HIS A 213 3.68 4.35 16.01
N GLU A 214 4.79 4.88 16.52
CA GLU A 214 4.77 5.94 17.53
C GLU A 214 4.42 7.32 16.94
N THR A 215 4.60 7.49 15.64
CA THR A 215 4.36 8.76 14.93
C THR A 215 3.94 8.48 13.49
N TYR A 216 2.96 9.21 12.99
CA TYR A 216 2.53 9.18 11.59
C TYR A 216 2.86 10.50 10.90
N PHE A 217 3.02 10.44 9.58
CA PHE A 217 3.36 11.59 8.76
C PHE A 217 2.20 12.00 7.86
N ILE A 218 2.02 13.32 7.70
CA ILE A 218 0.91 13.92 6.99
C ILE A 218 1.41 14.44 5.64
N LEU A 219 0.83 13.94 4.58
CA LEU A 219 0.95 14.44 3.22
C LEU A 219 -0.10 15.54 2.98
N GLU A 220 0.23 16.56 2.20
CA GLU A 220 -0.74 17.61 1.87
C GLU A 220 -1.75 17.13 0.82
N ASP A 221 -1.27 16.41 -0.19
CA ASP A 221 -2.06 15.79 -1.26
C ASP A 221 -1.26 14.67 -1.95
N LEU A 222 -1.83 14.07 -2.99
CA LEU A 222 -1.13 13.05 -3.80
C LEU A 222 0.12 13.62 -4.48
N GLU A 223 0.07 14.86 -4.98
CA GLU A 223 1.22 15.50 -5.64
C GLU A 223 2.38 15.75 -4.68
N HIS A 224 2.11 15.83 -3.38
CA HIS A 224 3.18 15.92 -2.37
C HIS A 224 4.06 14.66 -2.40
N VAL A 225 3.52 13.46 -2.66
CA VAL A 225 4.33 12.24 -2.81
C VAL A 225 5.28 12.37 -4.00
N ALA A 226 4.79 12.85 -5.15
CA ALA A 226 5.64 13.11 -6.31
C ALA A 226 6.71 14.18 -6.02
N ALA A 227 6.35 15.24 -5.29
CA ALA A 227 7.29 16.28 -4.88
C ALA A 227 8.39 15.72 -3.96
N ILE A 228 8.04 14.87 -3.00
CA ILE A 228 8.98 14.18 -2.10
C ILE A 228 10.01 13.39 -2.91
N LEU A 229 9.59 12.62 -3.92
CA LEU A 229 10.52 11.85 -4.75
C LEU A 229 11.46 12.75 -5.55
N ARG A 230 10.94 13.82 -6.16
CA ARG A 230 11.75 14.79 -6.91
C ARG A 230 12.75 15.51 -6.00
N GLU A 231 12.30 15.96 -4.83
CA GLU A 231 13.14 16.68 -3.88
C GLU A 231 14.21 15.75 -3.29
N TYR A 232 13.87 14.53 -2.91
CA TYR A 232 14.84 13.55 -2.45
C TYR A 232 15.90 13.25 -3.51
N ALA A 233 15.51 13.07 -4.78
CA ALA A 233 16.44 12.85 -5.88
C ALA A 233 17.45 14.03 -6.01
N ILE A 234 16.96 15.26 -5.91
CA ILE A 234 17.83 16.46 -5.94
C ILE A 234 18.77 16.49 -4.74
N MET A 235 18.24 16.28 -3.53
CA MET A 235 19.02 16.30 -2.27
C MET A 235 20.16 15.28 -2.29
N GLU A 236 19.90 14.12 -2.87
CA GLU A 236 20.85 12.98 -2.87
C GLU A 236 21.63 12.85 -4.19
N SER A 237 21.51 13.82 -5.08
CA SER A 237 22.19 13.83 -6.40
C SER A 237 21.89 12.57 -7.24
N LEU A 238 20.67 12.06 -7.13
CA LEU A 238 20.15 10.95 -7.93
C LEU A 238 19.59 11.46 -9.26
N PRO A 239 19.37 10.58 -10.26
CA PRO A 239 18.70 10.93 -11.50
C PRO A 239 17.34 11.58 -11.26
N PRO A 240 16.92 12.54 -12.10
CA PRO A 240 15.64 13.23 -11.94
C PRO A 240 14.46 12.26 -12.05
N VAL A 241 13.50 12.41 -11.15
CA VAL A 241 12.26 11.63 -11.15
C VAL A 241 11.25 12.33 -12.07
N MET A 242 10.76 11.59 -13.05
CA MET A 242 9.84 12.09 -14.11
C MET A 242 8.41 11.65 -13.77
N VAL A 243 7.80 12.26 -12.76
CA VAL A 243 6.39 12.05 -12.37
C VAL A 243 5.71 13.37 -12.03
#